data_35af1b72ef8605af3b5f41b89e49e455
#
_entry.id   35af1b72ef8605af3b5f41b89e49e455
#
_cell.length_a   1.000
_cell.length_b   1.000
_cell.length_c   1.000
_cell.angle_alpha   90.00
_cell.angle_beta   90.00
_cell.angle_gamma   90.00
#
_symmetry.space_group_name_H-M   'P 1'
#
loop_
_entity.id
_entity.type
_entity.pdbx_description
1 polymer ?
#
loop_
_entity_poly.entity_id
_entity_poly.type
_entity_poly.pdbx_seq_one_letter_code
_entity_poly.pdbx_strand_id
1 'polypeptide(L)'
;MSKDLHLENIRREYSSRSLSRKDLPKDPLDLASSWIDQAITARVNEPTAVIVGTATPDGRPSMRTVLLKEVLAGKFVFYSNYDSRKGRQIAANHHVALTFLWHELERQIHVEGTIKHLSPEESDAYFAMRPYKSRVGARISPQSQPIPSREYIMMRFAAESLRFVGREVPRPENWGGFAVTPTRIEFWQGRDSRLHDRFLYELEEDGSWSIHRLAP
;
A
#
# COMPACT_ATOMS: atom_id res chain seq x y z
N MET A 1 24.57 13.96 -23.15
CA MET A 1 23.99 15.24 -22.73
C MET A 1 22.70 14.96 -22.00
N SER A 2 22.59 15.38 -20.74
CA SER A 2 21.34 15.34 -19.98
C SER A 2 20.35 16.30 -20.68
N LYS A 3 19.14 15.84 -20.96
CA LYS A 3 18.09 16.67 -21.54
C LYS A 3 17.36 17.36 -20.38
N ASP A 4 17.46 18.69 -20.30
CA ASP A 4 16.67 19.44 -19.34
C ASP A 4 15.18 19.31 -19.69
N LEU A 5 14.35 19.00 -18.70
CA LEU A 5 12.93 18.77 -18.87
C LEU A 5 12.16 19.91 -18.18
N HIS A 6 11.48 20.74 -18.98
CA HIS A 6 10.64 21.84 -18.51
C HIS A 6 9.18 21.38 -18.35
N LEU A 7 8.68 21.37 -17.13
CA LEU A 7 7.35 20.84 -16.76
C LEU A 7 6.37 21.93 -16.27
N GLU A 8 6.79 23.17 -16.19
CA GLU A 8 6.06 24.30 -15.60
C GLU A 8 4.74 24.62 -16.27
N ASN A 9 4.58 24.23 -17.55
CA ASN A 9 3.39 24.46 -18.35
C ASN A 9 2.38 23.30 -18.33
N ILE A 10 2.71 22.18 -17.66
CA ILE A 10 1.81 21.03 -17.56
C ILE A 10 0.87 21.28 -16.38
N ARG A 11 -0.38 21.64 -16.68
CA ARG A 11 -1.41 21.92 -15.68
C ARG A 11 -2.68 21.18 -16.05
N ARG A 12 -3.41 20.68 -15.02
CA ARG A 12 -4.74 20.13 -15.14
C ARG A 12 -5.64 20.80 -14.09
N GLU A 13 -6.85 21.14 -14.47
CA GLU A 13 -7.90 21.58 -13.55
C GLU A 13 -8.63 20.36 -12.99
N TYR A 14 -9.07 20.48 -11.74
CA TYR A 14 -9.78 19.45 -11.01
C TYR A 14 -11.20 19.92 -10.75
N SER A 15 -12.21 19.15 -11.17
CA SER A 15 -13.60 19.60 -11.11
C SER A 15 -14.61 18.51 -10.75
N SER A 16 -14.15 17.28 -10.54
CA SER A 16 -15.03 16.12 -10.55
C SER A 16 -15.93 16.00 -9.33
N ARG A 17 -15.47 16.36 -8.13
CA ARG A 17 -16.21 16.13 -6.87
C ARG A 17 -15.79 17.11 -5.78
N SER A 18 -16.57 17.11 -4.66
CA SER A 18 -16.25 17.86 -3.44
C SER A 18 -16.22 16.92 -2.25
N LEU A 19 -15.50 17.31 -1.20
CA LEU A 19 -15.52 16.67 0.11
C LEU A 19 -15.82 17.74 1.17
N SER A 20 -16.83 17.50 2.00
CA SER A 20 -17.25 18.44 3.04
C SER A 20 -17.41 17.72 4.39
N ARG A 21 -17.52 18.49 5.48
CA ARG A 21 -17.65 17.94 6.83
C ARG A 21 -18.82 16.95 6.99
N LYS A 22 -19.92 17.15 6.28
CA LYS A 22 -21.10 16.28 6.32
C LYS A 22 -20.87 14.91 5.68
N ASP A 23 -19.85 14.78 4.85
CA ASP A 23 -19.50 13.55 4.12
C ASP A 23 -18.55 12.66 4.93
N LEU A 24 -18.12 13.12 6.11
CA LEU A 24 -17.09 12.47 6.92
C LEU A 24 -17.73 11.60 8.01
N PRO A 25 -17.52 10.26 7.99
CA PRO A 25 -17.92 9.37 9.07
C PRO A 25 -17.07 9.62 10.33
N LYS A 26 -17.49 9.03 11.45
CA LYS A 26 -16.70 9.06 12.69
C LYS A 26 -15.41 8.24 12.58
N ASP A 27 -15.49 7.08 11.94
CA ASP A 27 -14.33 6.22 11.67
C ASP A 27 -13.77 6.51 10.28
N PRO A 28 -12.52 6.96 10.15
CA PRO A 28 -11.90 7.23 8.85
C PRO A 28 -11.75 5.98 7.97
N LEU A 29 -11.75 4.78 8.55
CA LEU A 29 -11.65 3.54 7.80
C LEU A 29 -12.91 3.24 6.98
N ASP A 30 -14.08 3.72 7.43
CA ASP A 30 -15.31 3.66 6.64
C ASP A 30 -15.19 4.51 5.37
N LEU A 31 -14.62 5.72 5.48
CA LEU A 31 -14.39 6.58 4.32
C LEU A 31 -13.32 6.00 3.40
N ALA A 32 -12.25 5.46 3.96
CA ALA A 32 -11.18 4.82 3.18
C ALA A 32 -11.72 3.62 2.39
N SER A 33 -12.48 2.73 3.03
CA SER A 33 -13.13 1.59 2.39
C SER A 33 -14.09 2.04 1.28
N SER A 34 -14.94 3.04 1.57
CA SER A 34 -15.85 3.61 0.58
C SER A 34 -15.12 4.20 -0.63
N TRP A 35 -13.99 4.89 -0.44
CA TRP A 35 -13.21 5.45 -1.54
C TRP A 35 -12.51 4.38 -2.37
N ILE A 36 -12.02 3.31 -1.73
CA ILE A 36 -11.45 2.14 -2.42
C ILE A 36 -12.54 1.47 -3.28
N ASP A 37 -13.74 1.23 -2.73
CA ASP A 37 -14.86 0.65 -3.47
C ASP A 37 -15.29 1.52 -4.66
N GLN A 38 -15.29 2.83 -4.48
CA GLN A 38 -15.57 3.77 -5.58
C GLN A 38 -14.48 3.71 -6.66
N ALA A 39 -13.21 3.54 -6.30
CA ALA A 39 -12.12 3.36 -7.26
C ALA A 39 -12.26 2.04 -8.04
N ILE A 40 -12.64 0.95 -7.37
CA ILE A 40 -12.93 -0.35 -7.99
C ILE A 40 -14.11 -0.23 -8.95
N THR A 41 -15.21 0.38 -8.51
CA THR A 41 -16.43 0.57 -9.31
C THR A 41 -16.18 1.47 -10.53
N ALA A 42 -15.37 2.50 -10.38
CA ALA A 42 -14.95 3.39 -11.46
C ALA A 42 -13.92 2.75 -12.41
N ARG A 43 -13.48 1.52 -12.12
CA ARG A 43 -12.48 0.78 -12.91
C ARG A 43 -11.17 1.58 -13.08
N VAL A 44 -10.76 2.27 -12.03
CA VAL A 44 -9.44 2.91 -11.98
C VAL A 44 -8.37 1.85 -12.22
N ASN A 45 -7.31 2.19 -12.92
CA ASN A 45 -6.21 1.26 -13.11
C ASN A 45 -5.53 0.94 -11.77
N GLU A 46 -5.45 -0.36 -11.42
CA GLU A 46 -4.88 -0.85 -10.15
C GLU A 46 -5.47 -0.15 -8.90
N PRO A 47 -6.79 -0.22 -8.65
CA PRO A 47 -7.46 0.58 -7.61
C PRO A 47 -6.95 0.28 -6.20
N THR A 48 -6.34 -0.89 -5.97
CA THR A 48 -5.75 -1.30 -4.69
C THR A 48 -4.25 -1.06 -4.58
N ALA A 49 -3.63 -0.45 -5.62
CA ALA A 49 -2.23 -0.07 -5.56
C ALA A 49 -2.02 1.01 -4.49
N VAL A 50 -1.06 0.78 -3.61
CA VAL A 50 -0.69 1.71 -2.55
C VAL A 50 0.82 1.86 -2.47
N ILE A 51 1.28 3.10 -2.36
CA ILE A 51 2.69 3.42 -2.15
C ILE A 51 2.97 3.28 -0.65
N VAL A 52 3.93 2.42 -0.30
CA VAL A 52 4.38 2.23 1.09
C VAL A 52 5.72 2.93 1.28
N GLY A 53 5.75 3.93 2.13
CA GLY A 53 6.94 4.61 2.64
C GLY A 53 7.47 3.89 3.87
N THR A 54 8.76 3.60 3.90
CA THR A 54 9.49 3.05 5.05
C THR A 54 10.78 3.81 5.23
N ALA A 55 11.32 3.88 6.43
CA ALA A 55 12.59 4.53 6.71
C ALA A 55 13.53 3.62 7.50
N THR A 56 14.82 3.82 7.33
CA THR A 56 15.85 3.25 8.20
C THR A 56 15.81 3.91 9.58
N PRO A 57 16.44 3.32 10.63
CA PRO A 57 16.50 3.96 11.95
C PRO A 57 17.14 5.36 11.94
N ASP A 58 18.07 5.62 11.02
CA ASP A 58 18.68 6.94 10.79
C ASP A 58 17.86 7.87 9.89
N GLY A 59 16.58 7.53 9.62
CA GLY A 59 15.62 8.38 8.94
C GLY A 59 15.69 8.38 7.41
N ARG A 60 16.48 7.54 6.74
CA ARG A 60 16.54 7.49 5.27
C ARG A 60 15.30 6.83 4.68
N PRO A 61 14.45 7.57 3.96
CA PRO A 61 13.21 7.03 3.42
C PRO A 61 13.43 6.20 2.16
N SER A 62 12.51 5.30 1.91
CA SER A 62 12.34 4.65 0.61
C SER A 62 10.88 4.27 0.38
N MET A 63 10.44 4.26 -0.89
CA MET A 63 9.06 3.99 -1.25
C MET A 63 8.98 2.91 -2.34
N ARG A 64 7.88 2.20 -2.39
CA ARG A 64 7.51 1.24 -3.45
C ARG A 64 6.01 1.03 -3.45
N THR A 65 5.47 0.61 -4.58
CA THR A 65 4.07 0.20 -4.68
C THR A 65 3.91 -1.24 -4.22
N VAL A 66 2.84 -1.50 -3.48
CA VAL A 66 2.29 -2.82 -3.17
C VAL A 66 0.80 -2.83 -3.47
N LEU A 67 0.15 -4.00 -3.42
CA LEU A 67 -1.31 -4.09 -3.55
C LEU A 67 -1.92 -4.30 -2.17
N LEU A 68 -2.79 -3.40 -1.76
CA LEU A 68 -3.64 -3.61 -0.59
C LEU A 68 -4.51 -4.84 -0.83
N LYS A 69 -4.70 -5.64 0.21
CA LYS A 69 -5.54 -6.84 0.12
C LYS A 69 -6.77 -6.76 1.00
N GLU A 70 -6.67 -6.06 2.12
CA GLU A 70 -7.77 -5.94 3.08
C GLU A 70 -7.70 -4.59 3.80
N VAL A 71 -8.87 -4.08 4.17
CA VAL A 71 -9.06 -3.11 5.26
C VAL A 71 -9.89 -3.87 6.28
N LEU A 72 -9.27 -4.33 7.36
CA LEU A 72 -9.88 -5.24 8.32
C LEU A 72 -9.47 -4.89 9.74
N ALA A 73 -10.44 -4.90 10.66
CA ALA A 73 -10.22 -4.67 12.09
C ALA A 73 -9.37 -3.41 12.38
N GLY A 74 -9.66 -2.32 11.67
CA GLY A 74 -8.95 -1.06 11.88
C GLY A 74 -7.57 -0.97 11.21
N LYS A 75 -7.23 -1.85 10.25
CA LYS A 75 -5.89 -1.95 9.68
C LYS A 75 -5.91 -2.07 8.18
N PHE A 76 -4.85 -1.56 7.54
CA PHE A 76 -4.57 -1.78 6.12
C PHE A 76 -3.60 -2.95 5.96
N VAL A 77 -3.98 -3.98 5.18
CA VAL A 77 -3.21 -5.23 5.06
C VAL A 77 -2.65 -5.41 3.66
N PHE A 78 -1.37 -5.73 3.58
CA PHE A 78 -0.72 -6.18 2.35
C PHE A 78 0.27 -7.33 2.65
N TYR A 79 0.66 -8.07 1.62
CA TYR A 79 1.56 -9.23 1.76
C TYR A 79 2.84 -9.04 0.97
N SER A 80 3.97 -9.42 1.57
CA SER A 80 5.28 -9.28 0.94
C SER A 80 6.32 -10.22 1.56
N ASN A 81 7.55 -10.19 1.01
CA ASN A 81 8.71 -10.86 1.57
C ASN A 81 9.30 -10.03 2.71
N TYR A 82 9.53 -10.66 3.86
CA TYR A 82 10.08 -10.06 5.09
C TYR A 82 11.55 -9.67 4.94
N ASP A 83 12.32 -10.43 4.14
CA ASP A 83 13.74 -10.14 3.87
C ASP A 83 13.97 -9.11 2.78
N SER A 84 12.91 -8.57 2.17
CA SER A 84 13.02 -7.49 1.20
C SER A 84 13.55 -6.21 1.86
N ARG A 85 14.00 -5.24 1.05
CA ARG A 85 14.44 -3.94 1.58
C ARG A 85 13.40 -3.30 2.51
N LYS A 86 12.11 -3.33 2.11
CA LYS A 86 11.03 -2.82 2.97
C LYS A 86 10.86 -3.64 4.25
N GLY A 87 10.92 -4.98 4.16
CA GLY A 87 10.78 -5.85 5.31
C GLY A 87 11.87 -5.60 6.36
N ARG A 88 13.13 -5.49 5.93
CA ARG A 88 14.24 -5.15 6.83
C ARG A 88 14.10 -3.75 7.45
N GLN A 89 13.63 -2.76 6.68
CA GLN A 89 13.37 -1.43 7.22
C GLN A 89 12.24 -1.44 8.24
N ILE A 90 11.15 -2.16 7.97
CA ILE A 90 10.01 -2.33 8.90
C ILE A 90 10.45 -3.03 10.19
N ALA A 91 11.29 -4.05 10.10
CA ALA A 91 11.83 -4.73 11.29
C ALA A 91 12.67 -3.81 12.19
N ALA A 92 13.34 -2.83 11.60
CA ALA A 92 14.17 -1.86 12.31
C ALA A 92 13.43 -0.57 12.72
N ASN A 93 12.36 -0.22 12.01
CA ASN A 93 11.55 0.98 12.26
C ASN A 93 10.10 0.70 11.84
N HIS A 94 9.21 0.64 12.83
CA HIS A 94 7.82 0.28 12.63
C HIS A 94 6.93 1.43 12.14
N HIS A 95 7.45 2.64 11.96
CA HIS A 95 6.69 3.76 11.42
C HIS A 95 6.67 3.70 9.89
N VAL A 96 5.47 3.83 9.32
CA VAL A 96 5.24 3.77 7.88
C VAL A 96 4.23 4.82 7.44
N ALA A 97 4.31 5.16 6.15
CA ALA A 97 3.28 5.92 5.48
C ALA A 97 2.73 5.13 4.30
N LEU A 98 1.42 5.26 4.05
CA LEU A 98 0.76 4.72 2.86
C LEU A 98 0.16 5.88 2.06
N THR A 99 0.22 5.79 0.74
CA THR A 99 -0.47 6.75 -0.13
C THR A 99 -1.21 6.01 -1.24
N PHE A 100 -2.53 6.20 -1.28
CA PHE A 100 -3.36 5.86 -2.43
C PHE A 100 -3.50 7.09 -3.31
N LEU A 101 -3.42 6.93 -4.62
CA LEU A 101 -3.58 8.01 -5.57
C LEU A 101 -4.41 7.51 -6.76
N TRP A 102 -5.59 8.08 -6.94
CA TRP A 102 -6.49 7.80 -8.06
C TRP A 102 -6.67 9.07 -8.90
N HIS A 103 -5.89 9.17 -9.95
CA HIS A 103 -5.89 10.33 -10.84
C HIS A 103 -7.25 10.57 -11.50
N GLU A 104 -7.95 9.49 -11.85
CA GLU A 104 -9.25 9.53 -12.51
C GLU A 104 -10.36 10.08 -11.60
N LEU A 105 -10.21 9.91 -10.29
CA LEU A 105 -11.12 10.42 -9.28
C LEU A 105 -10.64 11.72 -8.63
N GLU A 106 -9.44 12.16 -8.99
CA GLU A 106 -8.80 13.35 -8.37
C GLU A 106 -8.72 13.21 -6.83
N ARG A 107 -8.37 12.01 -6.34
CA ARG A 107 -8.35 11.65 -4.92
C ARG A 107 -7.03 11.08 -4.47
N GLN A 108 -6.71 11.40 -3.22
CA GLN A 108 -5.61 10.78 -2.49
C GLN A 108 -6.05 10.44 -1.08
N ILE A 109 -5.60 9.29 -0.56
CA ILE A 109 -5.60 8.99 0.87
C ILE A 109 -4.16 8.90 1.32
N HIS A 110 -3.81 9.61 2.37
CA HIS A 110 -2.50 9.55 3.00
C HIS A 110 -2.68 8.98 4.41
N VAL A 111 -1.93 7.93 4.75
CA VAL A 111 -2.01 7.24 6.03
C VAL A 111 -0.65 7.25 6.68
N GLU A 112 -0.57 7.63 7.95
CA GLU A 112 0.59 7.43 8.80
C GLU A 112 0.22 6.49 9.95
N GLY A 113 1.16 5.63 10.36
CA GLY A 113 0.89 4.69 11.43
C GLY A 113 2.04 3.74 11.71
N THR A 114 1.72 2.71 12.49
CA THR A 114 2.66 1.64 12.82
C THR A 114 2.31 0.35 12.12
N ILE A 115 3.31 -0.46 11.83
CA ILE A 115 3.16 -1.71 11.08
C ILE A 115 3.66 -2.90 11.90
N LYS A 116 2.92 -4.02 11.81
CA LYS A 116 3.29 -5.31 12.41
C LYS A 116 3.08 -6.44 11.40
N HIS A 117 3.71 -7.56 11.62
CA HIS A 117 3.40 -8.78 10.89
C HIS A 117 2.02 -9.32 11.33
N LEU A 118 1.30 -9.92 10.39
CA LEU A 118 0.18 -10.80 10.70
C LEU A 118 0.70 -12.11 11.30
N SER A 119 -0.20 -12.87 11.91
CA SER A 119 0.14 -14.20 12.42
C SER A 119 0.55 -15.15 11.28
N PRO A 120 1.30 -16.22 11.60
CA PRO A 120 1.59 -17.29 10.64
C PRO A 120 0.32 -17.85 10.01
N GLU A 121 -0.73 -18.09 10.81
CA GLU A 121 -2.01 -18.69 10.40
C GLU A 121 -2.75 -17.80 9.39
N GLU A 122 -2.82 -16.48 9.66
CA GLU A 122 -3.42 -15.50 8.73
C GLU A 122 -2.61 -15.45 7.42
N SER A 123 -1.29 -15.49 7.53
CA SER A 123 -0.40 -15.48 6.36
C SER A 123 -0.52 -16.77 5.55
N ASP A 124 -0.65 -17.93 6.19
CA ASP A 124 -0.85 -19.24 5.54
C ASP A 124 -2.19 -19.29 4.83
N ALA A 125 -3.27 -18.83 5.48
CA ALA A 125 -4.60 -18.77 4.89
C ALA A 125 -4.62 -17.93 3.59
N TYR A 126 -4.03 -16.75 3.63
CA TYR A 126 -3.94 -15.92 2.42
C TYR A 126 -3.01 -16.54 1.37
N PHE A 127 -1.87 -17.12 1.76
CA PHE A 127 -0.93 -17.73 0.82
C PHE A 127 -1.57 -18.87 0.04
N ALA A 128 -2.39 -19.70 0.68
CA ALA A 128 -3.10 -20.82 0.05
C ALA A 128 -4.06 -20.37 -1.06
N MET A 129 -4.70 -19.20 -0.90
CA MET A 129 -5.62 -18.63 -1.91
C MET A 129 -4.90 -18.08 -3.15
N ARG A 130 -3.59 -17.86 -3.09
CA ARG A 130 -2.84 -17.28 -4.21
C ARG A 130 -2.74 -18.26 -5.40
N PRO A 131 -2.74 -17.75 -6.63
CA PRO A 131 -2.49 -18.59 -7.80
C PRO A 131 -1.17 -19.36 -7.69
N TYR A 132 -1.14 -20.59 -8.19
CA TYR A 132 0.02 -21.47 -8.13
C TYR A 132 1.35 -20.78 -8.51
N LYS A 133 1.37 -20.10 -9.66
CA LYS A 133 2.57 -19.38 -10.15
C LYS A 133 3.03 -18.28 -9.18
N SER A 134 2.09 -17.60 -8.52
CA SER A 134 2.41 -16.57 -7.53
C SER A 134 2.96 -17.17 -6.24
N ARG A 135 2.52 -18.37 -5.84
CA ARG A 135 3.07 -19.10 -4.69
C ARG A 135 4.51 -19.55 -4.97
N VAL A 136 4.75 -20.17 -6.14
CA VAL A 136 6.09 -20.55 -6.57
C VAL A 136 7.02 -19.33 -6.64
N GLY A 137 6.57 -18.24 -7.28
CA GLY A 137 7.34 -17.00 -7.38
C GLY A 137 7.77 -16.44 -6.03
N ALA A 138 6.89 -16.50 -5.02
CA ALA A 138 7.22 -16.04 -3.66
C ALA A 138 8.34 -16.86 -3.01
N ARG A 139 8.41 -18.16 -3.29
CA ARG A 139 9.43 -19.07 -2.74
C ARG A 139 10.81 -18.86 -3.33
N ILE A 140 10.89 -18.53 -4.62
CA ILE A 140 12.18 -18.49 -5.31
C ILE A 140 12.81 -17.08 -5.35
N SER A 141 12.03 -16.03 -5.06
CA SER A 141 12.48 -14.66 -5.22
C SER A 141 13.27 -14.16 -4.01
N PRO A 142 14.59 -13.89 -4.16
CA PRO A 142 15.36 -13.16 -3.15
C PRO A 142 15.03 -11.67 -3.26
N GLN A 143 13.80 -11.30 -2.92
CA GLN A 143 13.24 -9.98 -3.20
C GLN A 143 14.15 -8.84 -2.74
N SER A 144 14.40 -7.87 -3.61
CA SER A 144 15.30 -6.72 -3.42
C SER A 144 16.80 -7.05 -3.33
N GLN A 145 17.21 -8.27 -3.66
CA GLN A 145 18.61 -8.63 -3.77
C GLN A 145 19.06 -8.58 -5.25
N PRO A 146 20.32 -8.23 -5.52
CA PRO A 146 20.88 -8.39 -6.85
C PRO A 146 20.84 -9.88 -7.27
N ILE A 147 20.52 -10.12 -8.52
CA ILE A 147 20.56 -11.46 -9.14
C ILE A 147 21.40 -11.39 -10.43
N PRO A 148 22.03 -12.49 -10.85
CA PRO A 148 22.90 -12.48 -12.03
C PRO A 148 22.17 -12.10 -13.32
N SER A 149 20.96 -12.63 -13.53
CA SER A 149 20.19 -12.38 -14.74
C SER A 149 18.70 -12.76 -14.60
N ARG A 150 17.90 -12.42 -15.62
CA ARG A 150 16.51 -12.87 -15.73
C ARG A 150 16.43 -14.40 -15.88
N GLU A 151 17.33 -14.99 -16.63
CA GLU A 151 17.41 -16.43 -16.88
C GLU A 151 17.64 -17.21 -15.58
N TYR A 152 18.47 -16.68 -14.69
CA TYR A 152 18.70 -17.25 -13.36
C TYR A 152 17.38 -17.42 -12.58
N ILE A 153 16.55 -16.37 -12.50
CA ILE A 153 15.29 -16.46 -11.76
C ILE A 153 14.27 -17.36 -12.47
N MET A 154 14.28 -17.38 -13.82
CA MET A 154 13.42 -18.25 -14.63
C MET A 154 13.78 -19.74 -14.46
N MET A 155 15.06 -20.10 -14.41
CA MET A 155 15.49 -21.47 -14.14
C MET A 155 15.05 -21.93 -12.74
N ARG A 156 15.22 -21.08 -11.72
CA ARG A 156 14.72 -21.37 -10.37
C ARG A 156 13.21 -21.55 -10.33
N PHE A 157 12.48 -20.70 -11.05
CA PHE A 157 11.03 -20.80 -11.16
C PHE A 157 10.60 -22.13 -11.81
N ALA A 158 11.24 -22.54 -12.89
CA ALA A 158 10.96 -23.81 -13.57
C ALA A 158 11.25 -25.01 -12.65
N ALA A 159 12.42 -25.04 -12.02
CA ALA A 159 12.79 -26.11 -11.10
C ALA A 159 11.82 -26.25 -9.92
N GLU A 160 11.46 -25.14 -9.28
CA GLU A 160 10.53 -25.14 -8.14
C GLU A 160 9.11 -25.48 -8.60
N SER A 161 8.70 -25.05 -9.79
CA SER A 161 7.41 -25.42 -10.38
C SER A 161 7.33 -26.94 -10.60
N LEU A 162 8.37 -27.57 -11.13
CA LEU A 162 8.41 -29.03 -11.32
C LEU A 162 8.35 -29.77 -9.98
N ARG A 163 9.04 -29.27 -8.95
CA ARG A 163 9.05 -29.86 -7.61
C ARG A 163 7.65 -29.96 -6.99
N PHE A 164 6.77 -29.00 -7.29
CA PHE A 164 5.43 -28.92 -6.71
C PHE A 164 4.31 -29.26 -7.71
N VAL A 165 4.59 -29.91 -8.83
CA VAL A 165 3.53 -30.43 -9.72
C VAL A 165 2.66 -31.39 -8.95
N GLY A 166 1.33 -31.13 -8.93
CA GLY A 166 0.35 -31.96 -8.22
C GLY A 166 0.47 -31.93 -6.68
N ARG A 167 1.25 -31.01 -6.15
CA ARG A 167 1.45 -30.85 -4.69
C ARG A 167 1.13 -29.42 -4.24
N GLU A 168 0.80 -29.28 -2.98
CA GLU A 168 0.66 -27.97 -2.36
C GLU A 168 2.02 -27.25 -2.28
N VAL A 169 1.99 -25.96 -2.59
CA VAL A 169 3.15 -25.07 -2.46
C VAL A 169 3.07 -24.40 -1.09
N PRO A 170 3.91 -24.78 -0.10
CA PRO A 170 3.88 -24.20 1.23
C PRO A 170 4.40 -22.77 1.22
N ARG A 171 3.89 -21.94 2.13
CA ARG A 171 4.40 -20.58 2.32
C ARG A 171 5.85 -20.62 2.82
N PRO A 172 6.77 -19.81 2.25
CA PRO A 172 8.08 -19.64 2.85
C PRO A 172 8.00 -18.81 4.13
N GLU A 173 8.81 -19.11 5.13
CA GLU A 173 8.82 -18.43 6.43
C GLU A 173 9.05 -16.92 6.33
N ASN A 174 9.85 -16.50 5.36
CA ASN A 174 10.18 -15.10 5.09
C ASN A 174 9.14 -14.36 4.24
N TRP A 175 7.91 -14.88 4.13
CA TRP A 175 6.84 -14.24 3.38
C TRP A 175 5.55 -14.27 4.18
N GLY A 176 4.82 -13.15 4.21
CA GLY A 176 3.53 -13.08 4.89
C GLY A 176 2.94 -11.69 4.90
N GLY A 177 1.94 -11.50 5.74
CA GLY A 177 1.17 -10.28 5.85
C GLY A 177 1.82 -9.22 6.73
N PHE A 178 1.57 -7.98 6.35
CA PHE A 178 1.85 -6.77 7.11
C PHE A 178 0.53 -6.04 7.36
N ALA A 179 0.28 -5.64 8.60
CA ALA A 179 -0.88 -4.87 9.01
C ALA A 179 -0.44 -3.49 9.52
N VAL A 180 -0.94 -2.44 8.88
CA VAL A 180 -0.71 -1.05 9.27
C VAL A 180 -1.87 -0.58 10.12
N THR A 181 -1.58 -0.23 11.37
CA THR A 181 -2.52 0.45 12.28
C THR A 181 -2.34 1.95 12.11
N PRO A 182 -3.32 2.67 11.57
CA PRO A 182 -3.20 4.09 11.33
C PRO A 182 -3.29 4.89 12.64
N THR A 183 -2.56 5.99 12.69
CA THR A 183 -2.67 7.04 13.72
C THR A 183 -3.09 8.37 13.13
N ARG A 184 -2.88 8.55 11.81
CA ARG A 184 -3.32 9.72 11.03
C ARG A 184 -3.80 9.28 9.67
N ILE A 185 -4.92 9.82 9.21
CA ILE A 185 -5.43 9.59 7.84
C ILE A 185 -5.89 10.92 7.25
N GLU A 186 -5.26 11.35 6.17
CA GLU A 186 -5.70 12.51 5.40
C GLU A 186 -6.43 12.07 4.14
N PHE A 187 -7.59 12.68 3.90
CA PHE A 187 -8.37 12.57 2.67
C PHE A 187 -8.21 13.86 1.88
N TRP A 188 -7.75 13.75 0.66
CA TRP A 188 -7.57 14.85 -0.27
C TRP A 188 -8.45 14.65 -1.50
N GLN A 189 -9.26 15.67 -1.84
CA GLN A 189 -10.09 15.73 -3.04
C GLN A 189 -9.69 16.94 -3.87
N GLY A 190 -9.38 16.71 -5.15
CA GLY A 190 -9.06 17.75 -6.10
C GLY A 190 -10.23 18.72 -6.30
N ARG A 191 -9.91 20.03 -6.37
CA ARG A 191 -10.85 21.14 -6.62
C ARG A 191 -10.21 22.15 -7.53
N ASP A 192 -11.07 22.95 -8.20
CA ASP A 192 -10.66 24.05 -9.05
C ASP A 192 -9.78 25.05 -8.30
N SER A 193 -8.98 25.80 -9.05
CA SER A 193 -8.14 26.88 -8.54
C SER A 193 -7.18 26.44 -7.43
N ARG A 194 -6.89 25.14 -7.33
CA ARG A 194 -6.07 24.51 -6.29
C ARG A 194 -6.61 24.66 -4.86
N LEU A 195 -7.89 25.02 -4.69
CA LEU A 195 -8.56 25.13 -3.41
C LEU A 195 -9.11 23.75 -2.97
N HIS A 196 -8.20 22.77 -2.85
CA HIS A 196 -8.53 21.38 -2.61
C HIS A 196 -9.20 21.17 -1.26
N ASP A 197 -10.15 20.22 -1.19
CA ASP A 197 -10.73 19.80 0.07
C ASP A 197 -9.78 18.80 0.75
N ARG A 198 -9.31 19.12 1.94
CA ARG A 198 -8.39 18.30 2.73
C ARG A 198 -8.94 18.13 4.13
N PHE A 199 -9.07 16.88 4.58
CA PHE A 199 -9.49 16.54 5.93
C PHE A 199 -8.54 15.53 6.53
N LEU A 200 -8.04 15.86 7.72
CA LEU A 200 -7.16 15.03 8.52
C LEU A 200 -7.95 14.44 9.69
N TYR A 201 -7.83 13.13 9.85
CA TYR A 201 -8.21 12.44 11.07
C TYR A 201 -6.96 12.13 11.87
N GLU A 202 -6.96 12.45 13.15
CA GLU A 202 -5.91 12.12 14.10
C GLU A 202 -6.48 11.26 15.23
N LEU A 203 -5.78 10.16 15.53
CA LEU A 203 -6.17 9.24 16.61
C LEU A 203 -5.79 9.86 17.96
N GLU A 204 -6.78 10.05 18.81
CA GLU A 204 -6.60 10.59 20.16
C GLU A 204 -6.21 9.48 21.16
N GLU A 205 -5.74 9.87 22.36
CA GLU A 205 -5.31 8.94 23.41
C GLU A 205 -6.46 8.05 23.91
N ASP A 206 -7.70 8.53 23.83
CA ASP A 206 -8.91 7.79 24.23
C ASP A 206 -9.41 6.81 23.14
N GLY A 207 -8.70 6.74 22.00
CA GLY A 207 -9.06 5.90 20.86
C GLY A 207 -10.11 6.51 19.92
N SER A 208 -10.57 7.72 20.16
CA SER A 208 -11.44 8.46 19.25
C SER A 208 -10.65 9.12 18.11
N TRP A 209 -11.36 9.57 17.07
CA TRP A 209 -10.77 10.32 15.97
C TRP A 209 -11.21 11.79 16.00
N SER A 210 -10.25 12.70 16.14
CA SER A 210 -10.48 14.11 15.84
C SER A 210 -10.41 14.38 14.34
N ILE A 211 -11.13 15.40 13.86
CA ILE A 211 -11.22 15.71 12.44
C ILE A 211 -10.95 17.19 12.20
N HIS A 212 -9.94 17.48 11.40
CA HIS A 212 -9.50 18.83 11.06
C HIS A 212 -9.59 19.08 9.56
N ARG A 213 -10.04 20.29 9.16
CA ARG A 213 -9.87 20.74 7.78
C ARG A 213 -8.47 21.34 7.64
N LEU A 214 -7.72 20.91 6.65
CA LEU A 214 -6.42 21.48 6.34
C LEU A 214 -6.53 22.53 5.22
N ALA A 215 -5.63 23.50 5.23
CA ALA A 215 -5.43 24.41 4.10
C ALA A 215 -4.94 23.61 2.88
N PRO A 216 -5.35 24.00 1.66
CA PRO A 216 -4.92 23.37 0.41
C PRO A 216 -3.44 23.60 0.10
#